data_e7d3d15fd7aecdb4385a7f6c486dc84f
#
_entry.id   e7d3d15fd7aecdb4385a7f6c486dc84f
#
_cell.length_a   1.000
_cell.length_b   1.000
_cell.length_c   1.000
_cell.angle_alpha   90.00
_cell.angle_beta   90.00
_cell.angle_gamma   90.00
#
_symmetry.space_group_name_H-M   'P 1'
#
loop_
_entity.id
_entity.type
_entity.pdbx_description
1 polymer ?
#
loop_
_entity_poly.entity_id
_entity_poly.type
_entity_poly.pdbx_seq_one_letter_code
_entity_poly.pdbx_strand_id
1 'polypeptide(L)'
;LDNHLGWVFTGVLATVFTGWLFVQFGVPKMAEYVAKITPPEMEAKLGEQALAGLDSQYGYFSPSKTEAAHKASIAVALGKLCVAIKECPHYRLEFRGGGVIGANAFALPGDIMVVTDEIVALSKNDTEIVAVLAHELGHVKQRHAYRQSIQGVLSGLILAAVTGDVSSVASGLPAALMQMRYSRAHETEADMFALVALQKTCLPPHAFADILQRLEAQAYDGTAPNNHNPKDKAK
;
A
#
# COMPACT_ATOMS: atom_id res chain seq x y z
N LEU A 1 -17.81 -43.33 -25.46
CA LEU A 1 -17.84 -41.84 -25.52
C LEU A 1 -17.69 -41.18 -24.17
N ASP A 2 -18.13 -41.80 -23.07
CA ASP A 2 -18.18 -41.19 -21.73
C ASP A 2 -16.81 -40.99 -21.08
N ASN A 3 -15.84 -41.85 -21.34
CA ASN A 3 -14.49 -41.73 -20.75
C ASN A 3 -13.69 -40.53 -21.29
N HIS A 4 -13.88 -40.11 -22.53
CA HIS A 4 -13.15 -38.98 -23.09
C HIS A 4 -13.61 -37.65 -22.48
N LEU A 5 -14.90 -37.48 -22.20
CA LEU A 5 -15.43 -36.29 -21.55
C LEU A 5 -14.89 -36.14 -20.12
N GLY A 6 -14.75 -37.25 -19.38
CA GLY A 6 -14.13 -37.27 -18.05
C GLY A 6 -12.68 -36.82 -18.08
N TRP A 7 -11.87 -37.33 -19.04
CA TRP A 7 -10.47 -36.91 -19.18
C TRP A 7 -10.31 -35.42 -19.56
N VAL A 8 -11.19 -34.92 -20.44
CA VAL A 8 -11.19 -33.49 -20.81
C VAL A 8 -11.54 -32.63 -19.59
N PHE A 9 -12.56 -32.99 -18.83
CA PHE A 9 -12.96 -32.27 -17.61
C PHE A 9 -11.83 -32.27 -16.58
N THR A 10 -11.21 -33.42 -16.34
CA THR A 10 -10.06 -33.55 -15.43
C THR A 10 -8.88 -32.71 -15.89
N GLY A 11 -8.58 -32.68 -17.17
CA GLY A 11 -7.53 -31.84 -17.75
C GLY A 11 -7.79 -30.35 -17.55
N VAL A 12 -9.02 -29.90 -17.80
CA VAL A 12 -9.40 -28.49 -17.55
C VAL A 12 -9.27 -28.14 -16.08
N LEU A 13 -9.77 -28.97 -15.17
CA LEU A 13 -9.64 -28.72 -13.73
C LEU A 13 -8.18 -28.68 -13.29
N ALA A 14 -7.35 -29.58 -13.76
CA ALA A 14 -5.92 -29.61 -13.45
C ALA A 14 -5.22 -28.34 -13.95
N THR A 15 -5.55 -27.87 -15.15
CA THR A 15 -4.99 -26.64 -15.74
C THR A 15 -5.40 -25.42 -14.90
N VAL A 16 -6.68 -25.29 -14.58
CA VAL A 16 -7.19 -24.18 -13.76
C VAL A 16 -6.54 -24.19 -12.38
N PHE A 17 -6.44 -25.35 -11.76
CA PHE A 17 -5.82 -25.52 -10.44
C PHE A 17 -4.32 -25.16 -10.46
N THR A 18 -3.59 -25.62 -11.48
CA THR A 18 -2.17 -25.30 -11.64
C THR A 18 -1.97 -23.81 -11.90
N GLY A 19 -2.81 -23.20 -12.73
CA GLY A 19 -2.81 -21.75 -12.97
C GLY A 19 -3.08 -20.96 -11.69
N TRP A 20 -4.07 -21.38 -10.91
CA TRP A 20 -4.37 -20.80 -9.62
C TRP A 20 -3.18 -20.91 -8.64
N LEU A 21 -2.56 -22.08 -8.52
CA LEU A 21 -1.36 -22.27 -7.70
C LEU A 21 -0.21 -21.38 -8.15
N PHE A 22 -0.02 -21.23 -9.46
CA PHE A 22 1.02 -20.35 -10.00
C PHE A 22 0.77 -18.88 -9.63
N VAL A 23 -0.48 -18.40 -9.76
CA VAL A 23 -0.82 -17.03 -9.36
C VAL A 23 -0.65 -16.83 -7.86
N GLN A 24 -1.04 -17.79 -7.02
CA GLN A 24 -0.98 -17.66 -5.56
C GLN A 24 0.44 -17.76 -4.99
N PHE A 25 1.30 -18.57 -5.58
CA PHE A 25 2.62 -18.86 -5.02
C PHE A 25 3.78 -18.47 -5.96
N GLY A 26 3.62 -18.66 -7.25
CA GLY A 26 4.65 -18.37 -8.24
C GLY A 26 4.84 -16.87 -8.45
N VAL A 27 3.75 -16.16 -8.68
CA VAL A 27 3.79 -14.70 -8.93
C VAL A 27 4.41 -13.93 -7.75
N PRO A 28 4.06 -14.17 -6.47
CA PRO A 28 4.71 -13.49 -5.35
C PRO A 28 6.22 -13.76 -5.26
N LYS A 29 6.64 -14.99 -5.48
CA LYS A 29 8.08 -15.34 -5.49
C LYS A 29 8.83 -14.70 -6.64
N MET A 30 8.22 -14.65 -7.82
CA MET A 30 8.78 -13.93 -8.97
C MET A 30 8.91 -12.43 -8.67
N ALA A 31 7.89 -11.82 -8.10
CA ALA A 31 7.91 -10.41 -7.72
C ALA A 31 9.00 -10.11 -6.68
N GLU A 32 9.18 -10.97 -5.69
CA GLU A 32 10.27 -10.86 -4.73
C GLU A 32 11.65 -10.94 -5.39
N TYR A 33 11.84 -11.89 -6.30
CA TYR A 33 13.09 -12.03 -7.04
C TYR A 33 13.36 -10.81 -7.92
N VAL A 34 12.37 -10.35 -8.70
CA VAL A 34 12.49 -9.16 -9.53
C VAL A 34 12.80 -7.94 -8.68
N ALA A 35 12.12 -7.76 -7.54
CA ALA A 35 12.39 -6.65 -6.65
C ALA A 35 13.86 -6.65 -6.14
N LYS A 36 14.42 -7.82 -5.86
CA LYS A 36 15.83 -7.93 -5.40
C LYS A 36 16.85 -7.52 -6.45
N ILE A 37 16.59 -7.80 -7.73
CA ILE A 37 17.53 -7.51 -8.82
C ILE A 37 17.29 -6.14 -9.48
N THR A 38 16.18 -5.48 -9.17
CA THR A 38 15.84 -4.17 -9.74
C THR A 38 16.66 -3.07 -9.07
N PRO A 39 17.36 -2.23 -9.85
CA PRO A 39 18.06 -1.06 -9.35
C PRO A 39 17.10 -0.08 -8.65
N PRO A 40 17.52 0.57 -7.55
CA PRO A 40 16.70 1.53 -6.80
C PRO A 40 16.14 2.67 -7.66
N GLU A 41 16.86 3.09 -8.69
CA GLU A 41 16.46 4.19 -9.58
C GLU A 41 15.23 3.85 -10.41
N MET A 42 15.04 2.59 -10.77
CA MET A 42 13.84 2.13 -11.48
C MET A 42 12.63 2.12 -10.57
N GLU A 43 12.80 1.69 -9.33
CA GLU A 43 11.74 1.74 -8.32
C GLU A 43 11.35 3.19 -8.01
N ALA A 44 12.34 4.08 -7.83
CA ALA A 44 12.10 5.50 -7.60
C ALA A 44 11.28 6.14 -8.72
N LYS A 45 11.60 5.84 -10.00
CA LYS A 45 10.82 6.32 -11.15
C LYS A 45 9.37 5.85 -11.09
N LEU A 46 9.13 4.60 -10.73
CA LEU A 46 7.77 4.06 -10.59
C LEU A 46 7.01 4.80 -9.49
N GLY A 47 7.65 5.06 -8.35
CA GLY A 47 7.05 5.80 -7.24
C GLY A 47 6.70 7.24 -7.61
N GLU A 48 7.60 7.95 -8.31
CA GLU A 48 7.33 9.30 -8.82
C GLU A 48 6.14 9.32 -9.78
N GLN A 49 6.08 8.37 -10.70
CA GLN A 49 4.96 8.25 -11.64
C GLN A 49 3.65 7.94 -10.91
N ALA A 50 3.70 7.06 -9.91
CA ALA A 50 2.53 6.74 -9.10
C ALA A 50 2.03 7.96 -8.32
N LEU A 51 2.93 8.69 -7.65
CA LEU A 51 2.58 9.90 -6.91
C LEU A 51 2.02 10.99 -7.86
N ALA A 52 2.68 11.25 -8.99
CA ALA A 52 2.21 12.20 -9.99
C ALA A 52 0.84 11.80 -10.57
N GLY A 53 0.60 10.49 -10.78
CA GLY A 53 -0.70 9.97 -11.20
C GLY A 53 -1.80 10.25 -10.17
N LEU A 54 -1.51 10.06 -8.88
CA LEU A 54 -2.44 10.34 -7.79
C LEU A 54 -2.68 11.85 -7.61
N ASP A 55 -1.66 12.67 -7.77
CA ASP A 55 -1.78 14.14 -7.73
C ASP A 55 -2.59 14.70 -8.92
N SER A 56 -2.53 14.04 -10.09
CA SER A 56 -3.22 14.49 -11.32
C SER A 56 -4.63 13.94 -11.49
N GLN A 57 -4.99 12.85 -10.79
CA GLN A 57 -6.30 12.23 -10.92
C GLN A 57 -7.35 12.90 -10.02
N TYR A 58 -8.55 13.00 -10.55
CA TYR A 58 -9.69 13.72 -9.97
C TYR A 58 -9.95 13.38 -8.50
N GLY A 59 -9.57 14.27 -7.60
CA GLY A 59 -9.94 14.24 -6.20
C GLY A 59 -9.20 13.22 -5.33
N TYR A 60 -8.17 12.51 -5.85
CA TYR A 60 -7.36 11.65 -4.98
C TYR A 60 -6.57 12.50 -4.00
N PHE A 61 -5.81 13.47 -4.50
CA PHE A 61 -5.04 14.37 -3.64
C PHE A 61 -5.29 15.83 -3.96
N SER A 62 -5.01 16.65 -2.96
CA SER A 62 -4.91 18.10 -3.07
C SER A 62 -3.64 18.57 -2.34
N PRO A 63 -3.18 19.79 -2.58
CA PRO A 63 -2.10 20.36 -1.79
C PRO A 63 -2.42 20.31 -0.30
N SER A 64 -1.45 19.87 0.50
CA SER A 64 -1.62 19.76 1.94
C SER A 64 -1.84 21.12 2.58
N LYS A 65 -2.81 21.19 3.51
CA LYS A 65 -3.15 22.35 4.34
C LYS A 65 -2.57 22.27 5.75
N THR A 66 -1.93 21.15 6.12
CA THR A 66 -1.24 21.04 7.41
C THR A 66 -0.15 22.09 7.50
N GLU A 67 -0.07 22.80 8.62
CA GLU A 67 0.89 23.87 8.86
C GLU A 67 2.34 23.37 8.71
N ALA A 68 3.20 24.21 8.12
CA ALA A 68 4.61 23.87 7.89
C ALA A 68 5.35 23.50 9.20
N ALA A 69 5.04 24.18 10.29
CA ALA A 69 5.61 23.89 11.60
C ALA A 69 5.21 22.49 12.11
N HIS A 70 3.95 22.09 11.91
CA HIS A 70 3.47 20.75 12.30
C HIS A 70 4.08 19.65 11.43
N LYS A 71 4.16 19.85 10.10
CA LYS A 71 4.89 18.93 9.21
C LYS A 71 6.35 18.74 9.64
N ALA A 72 7.03 19.83 10.00
CA ALA A 72 8.38 19.78 10.50
C ALA A 72 8.49 19.04 11.85
N SER A 73 7.53 19.23 12.77
CA SER A 73 7.46 18.49 14.03
C SER A 73 7.38 16.98 13.80
N ILE A 74 6.46 16.54 12.95
CA ILE A 74 6.28 15.13 12.59
C ILE A 74 7.57 14.58 11.94
N ALA A 75 8.16 15.30 11.01
CA ALA A 75 9.40 14.88 10.35
C ALA A 75 10.57 14.75 11.35
N VAL A 76 10.71 15.69 12.29
CA VAL A 76 11.74 15.63 13.34
C VAL A 76 11.48 14.45 14.28
N ALA A 77 10.23 14.20 14.67
CA ALA A 77 9.88 13.08 15.52
C ALA A 77 10.16 11.72 14.85
N LEU A 78 9.83 11.58 13.57
CA LEU A 78 10.17 10.41 12.76
C LEU A 78 11.70 10.25 12.61
N GLY A 79 12.42 11.35 12.38
CA GLY A 79 13.89 11.34 12.33
C GLY A 79 14.53 10.85 13.62
N LYS A 80 13.99 11.23 14.79
CA LYS A 80 14.45 10.71 16.10
C LYS A 80 14.23 9.20 16.22
N LEU A 81 13.07 8.70 15.76
CA LEU A 81 12.81 7.27 15.69
C LEU A 81 13.84 6.57 14.81
N CYS A 82 14.14 7.11 13.64
CA CYS A 82 15.13 6.57 12.72
C CYS A 82 16.54 6.52 13.30
N VAL A 83 16.95 7.52 14.04
CA VAL A 83 18.27 7.52 14.72
C VAL A 83 18.36 6.37 15.75
N ALA A 84 17.26 6.05 16.43
CA ALA A 84 17.25 4.99 17.44
C ALA A 84 17.23 3.57 16.85
N ILE A 85 16.69 3.40 15.65
CA ILE A 85 16.66 2.13 14.95
C ILE A 85 17.83 2.04 13.97
N LYS A 86 18.93 1.43 14.33
CA LYS A 86 20.19 1.35 13.55
C LYS A 86 20.06 1.07 12.04
N GLU A 87 18.91 0.56 11.59
CA GLU A 87 18.61 0.18 10.21
C GLU A 87 17.37 0.89 9.67
N CYS A 88 17.25 2.20 9.90
CA CYS A 88 16.19 2.97 9.27
C CYS A 88 16.37 2.97 7.75
N PRO A 89 15.36 2.60 6.96
CA PRO A 89 15.45 2.73 5.52
C PRO A 89 15.50 4.20 5.12
N HIS A 90 16.02 4.48 3.93
CA HIS A 90 15.81 5.79 3.32
C HIS A 90 14.32 6.00 3.11
N TYR A 91 13.85 7.24 3.27
CA TYR A 91 12.45 7.60 3.02
C TYR A 91 12.30 9.07 2.64
N ARG A 92 11.24 9.35 1.89
CA ARG A 92 10.76 10.69 1.59
C ARG A 92 9.32 10.84 2.09
N LEU A 93 9.09 11.80 2.97
CA LEU A 93 7.78 12.05 3.56
C LEU A 93 7.06 13.13 2.77
N GLU A 94 5.87 12.81 2.26
CA GLU A 94 5.01 13.66 1.46
C GLU A 94 3.68 13.89 2.15
N PHE A 95 3.26 15.15 2.28
CA PHE A 95 1.97 15.51 2.85
C PHE A 95 1.00 15.94 1.77
N ARG A 96 -0.24 15.44 1.83
CA ARG A 96 -1.32 15.75 0.89
C ARG A 96 -2.64 15.93 1.62
N GLY A 97 -3.54 16.75 1.07
CA GLY A 97 -4.95 16.64 1.40
C GLY A 97 -5.51 15.37 0.77
N GLY A 98 -6.14 14.51 1.58
CA GLY A 98 -6.53 13.14 1.20
C GLY A 98 -7.72 13.05 0.25
N GLY A 99 -8.46 14.15 0.02
CA GLY A 99 -9.58 14.15 -0.92
C GLY A 99 -10.54 12.97 -0.71
N VAL A 100 -10.72 12.15 -1.73
CA VAL A 100 -11.58 10.95 -1.66
C VAL A 100 -10.96 9.81 -0.85
N ILE A 101 -9.67 9.86 -0.57
CA ILE A 101 -8.95 8.85 0.22
C ILE A 101 -9.25 9.02 1.70
N GLY A 102 -9.42 10.28 2.15
CA GLY A 102 -9.64 10.62 3.56
C GLY A 102 -8.40 10.44 4.43
N ALA A 103 -8.62 10.12 5.71
CA ALA A 103 -7.55 9.88 6.68
C ALA A 103 -6.78 8.61 6.34
N ASN A 104 -5.51 8.76 5.93
CA ASN A 104 -4.66 7.64 5.52
C ASN A 104 -3.17 7.99 5.58
N ALA A 105 -2.34 6.95 5.71
CA ALA A 105 -0.91 7.01 5.41
C ALA A 105 -0.53 5.71 4.69
N PHE A 106 0.41 5.77 3.77
CA PHE A 106 0.83 4.60 3.00
C PHE A 106 2.19 4.81 2.33
N ALA A 107 2.86 3.71 2.06
CA ALA A 107 4.11 3.67 1.31
C ALA A 107 3.84 3.49 -0.20
N LEU A 108 4.60 4.20 -1.04
CA LEU A 108 4.71 3.99 -2.47
C LEU A 108 6.09 3.40 -2.80
N PRO A 109 6.28 2.83 -4.00
CA PRO A 109 7.62 2.45 -4.45
C PRO A 109 8.60 3.63 -4.40
N GLY A 110 9.90 3.35 -4.28
CA GLY A 110 10.94 4.39 -4.27
C GLY A 110 10.99 5.20 -2.98
N ASP A 111 10.75 4.53 -1.86
CA ASP A 111 10.92 5.08 -0.51
C ASP A 111 10.01 6.28 -0.19
N ILE A 112 8.89 6.43 -0.89
CA ILE A 112 7.94 7.51 -0.68
C ILE A 112 6.91 7.08 0.37
N MET A 113 6.70 7.89 1.40
CA MET A 113 5.61 7.76 2.35
C MET A 113 4.67 8.96 2.22
N VAL A 114 3.39 8.71 2.01
CA VAL A 114 2.37 9.75 1.91
C VAL A 114 1.56 9.77 3.20
N VAL A 115 1.31 10.97 3.72
CA VAL A 115 0.47 11.23 4.89
C VAL A 115 -0.61 12.23 4.50
N THR A 116 -1.86 11.90 4.77
CA THR A 116 -2.96 12.82 4.49
C THR A 116 -3.20 13.78 5.64
N ASP A 117 -3.67 15.00 5.33
CA ASP A 117 -4.02 16.01 6.33
C ASP A 117 -5.10 15.48 7.28
N GLU A 118 -5.97 14.62 6.79
CA GLU A 118 -7.08 14.05 7.54
C GLU A 118 -6.60 13.07 8.63
N ILE A 119 -5.54 12.25 8.39
CA ILE A 119 -4.99 11.41 9.45
C ILE A 119 -4.22 12.25 10.47
N VAL A 120 -3.55 13.32 10.03
CA VAL A 120 -2.92 14.29 10.94
C VAL A 120 -3.96 14.95 11.83
N ALA A 121 -5.09 15.37 11.27
CA ALA A 121 -6.19 15.96 12.04
C ALA A 121 -6.89 14.97 12.97
N LEU A 122 -6.94 13.68 12.60
CA LEU A 122 -7.52 12.61 13.43
C LEU A 122 -6.63 12.25 14.61
N SER A 123 -5.33 12.45 14.52
CA SER A 123 -4.38 12.13 15.57
C SER A 123 -4.53 13.08 16.76
N LYS A 124 -4.34 12.57 17.98
CA LYS A 124 -4.34 13.38 19.20
C LYS A 124 -2.98 14.02 19.47
N ASN A 125 -1.92 13.47 18.93
CA ASN A 125 -0.54 13.93 19.10
C ASN A 125 0.37 13.32 18.03
N ASP A 126 1.57 13.89 17.89
CA ASP A 126 2.57 13.44 16.92
C ASP A 126 3.04 11.99 17.16
N THR A 127 2.94 11.47 18.38
CA THR A 127 3.33 10.09 18.69
C THR A 127 2.47 9.08 17.94
N GLU A 128 1.19 9.36 17.80
CA GLU A 128 0.28 8.49 17.03
C GLU A 128 0.63 8.49 15.54
N ILE A 129 0.94 9.66 14.97
CA ILE A 129 1.39 9.75 13.57
C ILE A 129 2.73 9.04 13.39
N VAL A 130 3.68 9.22 14.31
CA VAL A 130 4.97 8.53 14.26
C VAL A 130 4.80 7.02 14.36
N ALA A 131 3.84 6.53 15.14
CA ALA A 131 3.55 5.11 15.23
C ALA A 131 3.01 4.54 13.90
N VAL A 132 2.12 5.26 13.21
CA VAL A 132 1.67 4.92 11.85
C VAL A 132 2.85 4.95 10.88
N LEU A 133 3.66 6.00 10.91
CA LEU A 133 4.82 6.13 10.04
C LEU A 133 5.90 5.07 10.31
N ALA A 134 6.01 4.56 11.54
CA ALA A 134 6.87 3.43 11.85
C ALA A 134 6.40 2.14 11.15
N HIS A 135 5.09 1.93 11.03
CA HIS A 135 4.50 0.84 10.25
C HIS A 135 4.78 1.02 8.75
N GLU A 136 4.57 2.23 8.22
CA GLU A 136 4.88 2.53 6.81
C GLU A 136 6.37 2.37 6.48
N LEU A 137 7.27 2.72 7.41
CA LEU A 137 8.70 2.43 7.28
C LEU A 137 8.99 0.92 7.18
N GLY A 138 8.19 0.08 7.84
CA GLY A 138 8.25 -1.37 7.68
C GLY A 138 7.97 -1.78 6.24
N HIS A 139 6.91 -1.22 5.62
CA HIS A 139 6.60 -1.45 4.21
C HIS A 139 7.70 -0.94 3.27
N VAL A 140 8.26 0.24 3.54
CA VAL A 140 9.41 0.78 2.79
C VAL A 140 10.61 -0.15 2.88
N LYS A 141 11.02 -0.54 4.10
CA LYS A 141 12.18 -1.42 4.32
C LYS A 141 12.08 -2.73 3.57
N GLN A 142 10.90 -3.32 3.51
CA GLN A 142 10.63 -4.59 2.83
C GLN A 142 10.26 -4.42 1.36
N ARG A 143 10.21 -3.17 0.86
CA ARG A 143 9.82 -2.83 -0.52
C ARG A 143 8.46 -3.41 -0.90
N HIS A 144 7.52 -3.47 0.06
CA HIS A 144 6.22 -4.13 -0.13
C HIS A 144 5.42 -3.51 -1.27
N ALA A 145 5.38 -2.17 -1.36
CA ALA A 145 4.68 -1.46 -2.42
C ALA A 145 5.24 -1.82 -3.81
N TYR A 146 6.56 -1.93 -3.94
CA TYR A 146 7.19 -2.30 -5.20
C TYR A 146 6.92 -3.76 -5.57
N ARG A 147 7.10 -4.69 -4.62
CA ARG A 147 6.79 -6.12 -4.82
C ARG A 147 5.34 -6.32 -5.25
N GLN A 148 4.43 -5.58 -4.65
CA GLN A 148 3.01 -5.65 -4.97
C GLN A 148 2.69 -5.06 -6.35
N SER A 149 3.37 -3.96 -6.74
CA SER A 149 3.25 -3.42 -8.10
C SER A 149 3.66 -4.44 -9.15
N ILE A 150 4.78 -5.15 -8.93
CA ILE A 150 5.24 -6.22 -9.81
C ILE A 150 4.22 -7.37 -9.86
N GLN A 151 3.67 -7.78 -8.72
CA GLN A 151 2.62 -8.81 -8.68
C GLN A 151 1.39 -8.40 -9.49
N GLY A 152 0.98 -7.14 -9.37
CA GLY A 152 -0.13 -6.57 -10.13
C GLY A 152 0.12 -6.63 -11.64
N VAL A 153 1.32 -6.20 -12.08
CA VAL A 153 1.72 -6.26 -13.49
C VAL A 153 1.76 -7.70 -14.01
N LEU A 154 2.40 -8.61 -13.28
CA LEU A 154 2.49 -10.03 -13.68
C LEU A 154 1.10 -10.67 -13.76
N SER A 155 0.23 -10.43 -12.79
CA SER A 155 -1.15 -10.93 -12.78
C SER A 155 -1.97 -10.34 -13.93
N GLY A 156 -1.80 -9.06 -14.21
CA GLY A 156 -2.42 -8.39 -15.34
C GLY A 156 -1.98 -8.96 -16.69
N LEU A 157 -0.69 -9.25 -16.85
CA LEU A 157 -0.16 -9.87 -18.08
C LEU A 157 -0.70 -11.30 -18.28
N ILE A 158 -0.83 -12.08 -17.19
CA ILE A 158 -1.45 -13.41 -17.24
C ILE A 158 -2.91 -13.30 -17.70
N LEU A 159 -3.66 -12.36 -17.11
CA LEU A 159 -5.06 -12.13 -17.48
C LEU A 159 -5.16 -11.69 -18.93
N ALA A 160 -4.32 -10.75 -19.38
CA ALA A 160 -4.27 -10.29 -20.75
C ALA A 160 -3.96 -11.42 -21.75
N ALA A 161 -3.04 -12.33 -21.40
CA ALA A 161 -2.73 -13.50 -22.22
C ALA A 161 -3.92 -14.47 -22.36
N VAL A 162 -4.78 -14.55 -21.34
CA VAL A 162 -5.99 -15.41 -21.36
C VAL A 162 -7.15 -14.73 -22.10
N THR A 163 -7.33 -13.42 -21.93
CA THR A 163 -8.48 -12.66 -22.46
C THR A 163 -8.20 -12.01 -23.82
N GLY A 164 -6.92 -11.84 -24.19
CA GLY A 164 -6.49 -11.11 -25.40
C GLY A 164 -6.54 -9.57 -25.23
N ASP A 165 -6.87 -9.03 -24.05
CA ASP A 165 -6.98 -7.59 -23.79
C ASP A 165 -5.83 -7.09 -22.90
N VAL A 166 -4.91 -6.35 -23.51
CA VAL A 166 -3.75 -5.73 -22.83
C VAL A 166 -4.01 -4.28 -22.40
N SER A 167 -5.10 -3.67 -22.82
CA SER A 167 -5.35 -2.23 -22.61
C SER A 167 -5.59 -1.86 -21.15
N SER A 168 -6.13 -2.78 -20.37
CA SER A 168 -6.45 -2.58 -18.95
C SER A 168 -5.22 -2.61 -18.03
N VAL A 169 -4.09 -3.20 -18.46
CA VAL A 169 -2.89 -3.36 -17.65
C VAL A 169 -2.14 -2.03 -17.46
N ALA A 170 -2.11 -1.19 -18.50
CA ALA A 170 -1.30 0.03 -18.51
C ALA A 170 -2.00 1.24 -17.85
N SER A 171 -3.32 1.35 -17.93
CA SER A 171 -4.08 2.53 -17.51
C SER A 171 -4.48 2.53 -16.03
N GLY A 172 -4.46 1.37 -15.38
CA GLY A 172 -4.98 1.19 -14.01
C GLY A 172 -3.95 1.26 -12.89
N LEU A 173 -2.64 1.38 -13.17
CA LEU A 173 -1.59 1.18 -12.17
C LEU A 173 -1.68 2.15 -10.96
N PRO A 174 -1.84 3.48 -11.11
CA PRO A 174 -1.91 4.37 -9.95
C PRO A 174 -3.12 4.09 -9.04
N ALA A 175 -4.30 3.93 -9.65
CA ALA A 175 -5.52 3.62 -8.90
C ALA A 175 -5.47 2.22 -8.27
N ALA A 176 -4.85 1.25 -8.94
CA ALA A 176 -4.65 -0.09 -8.40
C ALA A 176 -3.75 -0.09 -7.18
N LEU A 177 -2.68 0.72 -7.15
CA LEU A 177 -1.80 0.87 -5.99
C LEU A 177 -2.56 1.33 -4.73
N MET A 178 -3.54 2.23 -4.90
CA MET A 178 -4.38 2.72 -3.79
C MET A 178 -5.41 1.69 -3.29
N GLN A 179 -5.82 0.76 -4.14
CA GLN A 179 -6.80 -0.29 -3.77
C GLN A 179 -6.13 -1.60 -3.35
N MET A 180 -4.82 -1.70 -3.49
CA MET A 180 -4.06 -2.89 -3.10
C MET A 180 -4.04 -3.03 -1.58
N ARG A 181 -4.49 -4.19 -1.11
CA ARG A 181 -4.30 -4.61 0.27
C ARG A 181 -3.05 -5.46 0.36
N TYR A 182 -2.18 -5.15 1.27
CA TYR A 182 -1.03 -5.99 1.55
C TYR A 182 -1.45 -7.38 2.04
N SER A 183 -0.62 -8.39 1.77
CA SER A 183 -0.86 -9.71 2.33
C SER A 183 -0.70 -9.67 3.85
N ARG A 184 -1.35 -10.60 4.57
CA ARG A 184 -1.19 -10.71 6.03
C ARG A 184 0.28 -10.87 6.46
N ALA A 185 1.10 -11.50 5.62
CA ALA A 185 2.54 -11.64 5.88
C ALA A 185 3.24 -10.28 5.82
N HIS A 186 2.94 -9.45 4.81
CA HIS A 186 3.49 -8.11 4.69
C HIS A 186 3.07 -7.20 5.85
N GLU A 187 1.80 -7.27 6.26
CA GLU A 187 1.31 -6.54 7.43
C GLU A 187 2.04 -6.96 8.70
N THR A 188 2.20 -8.28 8.93
CA THR A 188 2.94 -8.77 10.09
C THR A 188 4.40 -8.31 10.09
N GLU A 189 5.07 -8.26 8.94
CA GLU A 189 6.44 -7.76 8.83
C GLU A 189 6.51 -6.25 9.15
N ALA A 190 5.55 -5.46 8.67
CA ALA A 190 5.47 -4.02 8.96
C ALA A 190 5.12 -3.76 10.44
N ASP A 191 4.17 -4.49 11.00
CA ASP A 191 3.79 -4.41 12.42
C ASP A 191 4.97 -4.74 13.34
N MET A 192 5.69 -5.82 13.05
CA MET A 192 6.87 -6.20 13.84
C MET A 192 7.97 -5.15 13.77
N PHE A 193 8.19 -4.56 12.58
CA PHE A 193 9.14 -3.45 12.44
C PHE A 193 8.71 -2.25 13.29
N ALA A 194 7.44 -1.85 13.21
CA ALA A 194 6.89 -0.74 13.97
C ALA A 194 7.02 -0.96 15.49
N LEU A 195 6.63 -2.14 15.97
CA LEU A 195 6.71 -2.49 17.40
C LEU A 195 8.15 -2.40 17.93
N VAL A 196 9.11 -2.95 17.18
CA VAL A 196 10.54 -2.88 17.55
C VAL A 196 11.04 -1.43 17.53
N ALA A 197 10.63 -0.63 16.53
CA ALA A 197 11.01 0.77 16.42
C ALA A 197 10.47 1.61 17.59
N LEU A 198 9.18 1.45 17.90
CA LEU A 198 8.53 2.13 19.02
C LEU A 198 9.15 1.75 20.35
N GLN A 199 9.44 0.46 20.57
CA GLN A 199 10.09 -0.01 21.79
C GLN A 199 11.48 0.61 21.98
N LYS A 200 12.30 0.67 20.92
CA LYS A 200 13.64 1.28 20.96
C LYS A 200 13.63 2.76 21.25
N THR A 201 12.55 3.45 20.92
CA THR A 201 12.38 4.89 21.14
C THR A 201 11.57 5.22 22.41
N CYS A 202 11.21 4.21 23.19
CA CYS A 202 10.34 4.36 24.37
C CYS A 202 9.00 5.04 24.04
N LEU A 203 8.53 4.94 22.78
CA LEU A 203 7.20 5.37 22.40
C LEU A 203 6.18 4.27 22.71
N PRO A 204 4.97 4.65 23.18
CA PRO A 204 3.97 3.67 23.59
C PRO A 204 3.41 2.91 22.37
N PRO A 205 3.50 1.57 22.32
CA PRO A 205 2.95 0.78 21.20
C PRO A 205 1.44 0.96 21.01
N HIS A 206 0.69 1.26 22.09
CA HIS A 206 -0.75 1.50 22.01
C HIS A 206 -1.12 2.75 21.19
N ALA A 207 -0.19 3.69 20.97
CA ALA A 207 -0.44 4.85 20.12
C ALA A 207 -0.87 4.45 18.70
N PHE A 208 -0.30 3.37 18.16
CA PHE A 208 -0.72 2.82 16.87
C PHE A 208 -2.15 2.24 16.93
N ALA A 209 -2.46 1.46 17.95
CA ALA A 209 -3.80 0.89 18.11
C ALA A 209 -4.88 1.98 18.33
N ASP A 210 -4.55 3.02 19.08
CA ASP A 210 -5.49 4.11 19.39
C ASP A 210 -5.92 4.89 18.13
N ILE A 211 -4.99 5.19 17.23
CA ILE A 211 -5.33 5.86 15.97
C ILE A 211 -6.06 4.93 15.01
N LEU A 212 -5.71 3.65 14.94
CA LEU A 212 -6.42 2.67 14.12
C LEU A 212 -7.88 2.51 14.57
N GLN A 213 -8.16 2.45 15.86
CA GLN A 213 -9.53 2.40 16.39
C GLN A 213 -10.35 3.62 15.96
N ARG A 214 -9.74 4.81 15.93
CA ARG A 214 -10.43 6.02 15.48
C ARG A 214 -10.65 6.03 13.96
N LEU A 215 -9.71 5.51 13.18
CA LEU A 215 -9.90 5.32 11.74
C LEU A 215 -11.06 4.37 11.44
N GLU A 216 -11.14 3.26 12.17
CA GLU A 216 -12.25 2.31 12.04
C GLU A 216 -13.58 2.94 12.45
N ALA A 217 -13.63 3.69 13.57
CA ALA A 217 -14.84 4.37 13.99
C ALA A 217 -15.35 5.38 12.95
N GLN A 218 -14.46 6.17 12.32
CA GLN A 218 -14.84 7.08 11.24
C GLN A 218 -15.42 6.34 10.02
N ALA A 219 -14.86 5.18 9.69
CA ALA A 219 -15.37 4.36 8.58
C ALA A 219 -16.79 3.84 8.86
N TYR A 220 -17.11 3.50 10.11
CA TYR A 220 -18.46 3.03 10.50
C TYR A 220 -19.48 4.18 10.59
N ASP A 221 -19.08 5.37 11.04
CA ASP A 221 -19.98 6.51 11.20
C ASP A 221 -20.37 7.20 9.87
N GLY A 222 -19.90 6.68 8.73
CA GLY A 222 -20.21 7.23 7.41
C GLY A 222 -19.61 8.63 7.17
N THR A 223 -18.75 9.12 8.05
CA THR A 223 -18.01 10.38 7.90
C THR A 223 -16.74 10.20 7.08
N ALA A 224 -16.32 8.96 6.80
CA ALA A 224 -15.32 8.67 5.79
C ALA A 224 -15.85 9.06 4.41
N PRO A 225 -15.07 9.71 3.54
CA PRO A 225 -15.50 9.97 2.19
C PRO A 225 -15.91 8.65 1.54
N ASN A 226 -17.20 8.58 1.19
CA ASN A 226 -17.86 7.38 0.68
C ASN A 226 -17.07 6.79 -0.49
N ASN A 227 -16.52 5.62 -0.31
CA ASN A 227 -16.12 4.73 -1.40
C ASN A 227 -17.42 4.19 -2.03
N HIS A 228 -18.17 5.08 -2.69
CA HIS A 228 -19.41 4.76 -3.36
C HIS A 228 -19.12 3.82 -4.53
N ASN A 229 -19.40 2.54 -4.33
CA ASN A 229 -19.59 1.60 -5.42
C ASN A 229 -20.78 2.09 -6.25
N PRO A 230 -20.61 2.41 -7.56
CA PRO A 230 -21.68 2.98 -8.40
C PRO A 230 -22.90 2.08 -8.59
N LYS A 231 -22.91 0.86 -8.01
CA LYS A 231 -23.95 -0.14 -8.20
C LYS A 231 -25.15 -0.06 -7.24
N ASP A 232 -25.12 0.83 -6.23
CA ASP A 232 -26.21 0.93 -5.24
C ASP A 232 -27.30 1.97 -5.58
N LYS A 233 -27.29 2.56 -6.77
CA LYS A 233 -28.35 3.48 -7.24
C LYS A 233 -29.31 2.87 -8.27
N ALA A 234 -29.46 1.55 -8.32
CA ALA A 234 -30.45 0.88 -9.13
C ALA A 234 -31.41 0.05 -8.25
N LYS A 235 -32.29 0.73 -7.55
CA LYS A 235 -33.61 0.24 -7.11
C LYS A 235 -34.59 1.40 -7.06
#